data_1ca022117b1c861cfc8dec22ea3b18c5
#
_entry.id   1ca022117b1c861cfc8dec22ea3b18c5
#
_cell.length_a   1.000
_cell.length_b   1.000
_cell.length_c   1.000
_cell.angle_alpha   90.00
_cell.angle_beta   90.00
_cell.angle_gamma   90.00
#
_symmetry.space_group_name_H-M   'P 1'
#
loop_
_entity.id
_entity.type
_entity.pdbx_description
1 polymer ?
#
loop_
_entity_poly.entity_id
_entity_poly.type
_entity_poly.pdbx_seq_one_letter_code
_entity_poly.pdbx_strand_id
1 'polypeptide(L)'
;MSVTIRIIPCLDVRNGRVVKGINFEDIVDAGDPAEAAKRYDIEGADEICMLDIDASYEARSTTLETVEKIANQVFIPFTVGGGIKSVQDVEVLLRSGADKVSINTSAILNPNLIEEASKEFGSQCIVVAIDAKFNGNNWSVYTPVSYTHLTLPTTSKV
;
A
#
# COMPACT_ATOMS: atom_id res chain seq x y z
N MET A 1 8.91 27.03 -9.45
CA MET A 1 8.06 25.88 -9.86
C MET A 1 7.02 25.67 -8.78
N SER A 2 5.73 25.68 -9.11
CA SER A 2 4.71 25.30 -8.15
C SER A 2 4.76 23.77 -7.98
N VAL A 3 4.87 23.28 -6.75
CA VAL A 3 4.75 21.87 -6.43
C VAL A 3 3.28 21.50 -6.60
N THR A 4 2.98 20.60 -7.52
CA THR A 4 1.62 20.11 -7.73
C THR A 4 1.29 19.07 -6.66
N ILE A 5 0.17 19.25 -5.98
CA ILE A 5 -0.36 18.28 -5.02
C ILE A 5 -1.01 17.15 -5.81
N ARG A 6 -0.75 15.90 -5.44
CA ARG A 6 -1.42 14.71 -5.99
C ARG A 6 -2.50 14.22 -5.03
N ILE A 7 -3.63 13.82 -5.59
CA ILE A 7 -4.74 13.20 -4.86
C ILE A 7 -4.69 11.69 -5.15
N ILE A 8 -4.44 10.91 -4.10
CA ILE A 8 -4.27 9.45 -4.19
C ILE A 8 -5.29 8.78 -3.27
N PRO A 9 -6.48 8.42 -3.77
CA PRO A 9 -7.45 7.64 -2.99
C PRO A 9 -6.85 6.29 -2.59
N CYS A 10 -7.09 5.91 -1.32
CA CYS A 10 -6.65 4.65 -0.75
C CYS A 10 -7.86 3.79 -0.42
N LEU A 11 -7.93 2.59 -1.01
CA LEU A 11 -9.00 1.63 -0.83
C LEU A 11 -8.54 0.54 0.13
N ASP A 12 -9.13 0.48 1.32
CA ASP A 12 -8.97 -0.68 2.19
C ASP A 12 -9.83 -1.82 1.65
N VAL A 13 -9.21 -2.94 1.34
CA VAL A 13 -9.88 -4.12 0.76
C VAL A 13 -9.75 -5.32 1.69
N ARG A 14 -10.85 -5.99 1.91
CA ARG A 14 -10.95 -7.25 2.66
C ARG A 14 -11.82 -8.24 1.90
N ASN A 15 -11.33 -9.46 1.67
CA ASN A 15 -12.05 -10.48 0.91
C ASN A 15 -12.59 -9.99 -0.45
N GLY A 16 -11.79 -9.20 -1.19
CA GLY A 16 -12.18 -8.66 -2.50
C GLY A 16 -13.27 -7.58 -2.47
N ARG A 17 -13.55 -6.99 -1.30
CA ARG A 17 -14.53 -5.89 -1.13
C ARG A 17 -13.87 -4.68 -0.50
N VAL A 18 -14.24 -3.49 -0.96
CA VAL A 18 -13.87 -2.25 -0.28
C VAL A 18 -14.56 -2.21 1.07
N VAL A 19 -13.82 -1.88 2.11
CA VAL A 19 -14.35 -1.78 3.46
C VAL A 19 -14.11 -0.40 4.05
N LYS A 20 -15.01 0.00 4.94
CA LYS A 20 -14.90 1.20 5.76
C LYS A 20 -15.03 0.81 7.22
N GLY A 21 -14.15 1.35 8.07
CA GLY A 21 -14.24 1.19 9.51
C GLY A 21 -13.54 2.34 10.22
N ILE A 22 -13.99 2.69 11.43
CA ILE A 22 -13.27 3.59 12.32
C ILE A 22 -12.34 2.72 13.16
N ASN A 23 -11.02 2.92 13.05
CA ASN A 23 -9.99 2.11 13.75
C ASN A 23 -10.11 0.59 13.48
N PHE A 24 -10.57 0.18 12.28
CA PHE A 24 -10.85 -1.22 11.92
C PHE A 24 -11.92 -1.91 12.77
N GLU A 25 -12.71 -1.14 13.52
CA GLU A 25 -13.92 -1.60 14.22
C GLU A 25 -15.14 -1.28 13.36
N ASP A 26 -16.20 -2.10 13.51
CA ASP A 26 -17.47 -1.96 12.76
C ASP A 26 -17.25 -1.85 11.22
N ILE A 27 -16.47 -2.78 10.67
CA ILE A 27 -16.16 -2.82 9.25
C ILE A 27 -17.43 -3.01 8.43
N VAL A 28 -17.74 -2.03 7.59
CA VAL A 28 -18.89 -2.03 6.66
C VAL A 28 -18.38 -2.22 5.24
N ASP A 29 -19.06 -3.07 4.47
CA ASP A 29 -18.84 -3.23 3.03
C ASP A 29 -19.19 -1.94 2.29
N ALA A 30 -18.26 -1.41 1.52
CA ALA A 30 -18.41 -0.18 0.75
C ALA A 30 -18.42 -0.41 -0.78
N GLY A 31 -18.46 -1.66 -1.24
CA GLY A 31 -18.68 -2.01 -2.63
C GLY A 31 -17.53 -2.73 -3.34
N ASP A 32 -17.61 -2.78 -4.66
CA ASP A 32 -16.61 -3.41 -5.52
C ASP A 32 -15.38 -2.50 -5.69
N PRO A 33 -14.15 -3.02 -5.48
CA PRO A 33 -12.92 -2.22 -5.59
C PRO A 33 -12.65 -1.69 -6.99
N ALA A 34 -12.97 -2.46 -8.04
CA ALA A 34 -12.71 -2.04 -9.41
C ALA A 34 -13.68 -0.92 -9.84
N GLU A 35 -14.94 -1.00 -9.43
CA GLU A 35 -15.92 0.08 -9.66
C GLU A 35 -15.53 1.36 -8.90
N ALA A 36 -15.07 1.23 -7.65
CA ALA A 36 -14.60 2.35 -6.86
C ALA A 36 -13.37 3.01 -7.50
N ALA A 37 -12.37 2.23 -7.89
CA ALA A 37 -11.16 2.71 -8.54
C ALA A 37 -11.46 3.42 -9.87
N LYS A 38 -12.30 2.83 -10.72
CA LYS A 38 -12.75 3.44 -11.97
C LYS A 38 -13.45 4.78 -11.76
N ARG A 39 -14.28 4.89 -10.73
CA ARG A 39 -14.95 6.15 -10.40
C ARG A 39 -13.94 7.23 -10.03
N TYR A 40 -12.95 6.91 -9.19
CA TYR A 40 -11.91 7.88 -8.81
C TYR A 40 -11.04 8.29 -9.99
N ASP A 41 -10.72 7.38 -10.93
CA ASP A 41 -10.00 7.69 -12.16
C ASP A 41 -10.82 8.71 -13.01
N ILE A 42 -12.10 8.45 -13.21
CA ILE A 42 -13.00 9.38 -13.96
C ILE A 42 -13.14 10.74 -13.24
N GLU A 43 -13.15 10.75 -11.92
CA GLU A 43 -13.23 11.98 -11.11
C GLU A 43 -11.90 12.75 -11.06
N GLY A 44 -10.83 12.23 -11.66
CA GLY A 44 -9.55 12.92 -11.84
C GLY A 44 -8.56 12.71 -10.69
N ALA A 45 -8.59 11.57 -10.02
CA ALA A 45 -7.53 11.16 -9.12
C ALA A 45 -6.20 11.00 -9.88
N ASP A 46 -5.08 11.34 -9.23
CA ASP A 46 -3.76 11.24 -9.85
C ASP A 46 -3.17 9.83 -9.82
N GLU A 47 -3.51 9.05 -8.80
CA GLU A 47 -3.11 7.65 -8.61
C GLU A 47 -4.20 6.94 -7.80
N ILE A 48 -4.18 5.60 -7.78
CA ILE A 48 -5.01 4.77 -6.88
C ILE A 48 -4.09 3.91 -6.01
N CYS A 49 -4.45 3.75 -4.75
CA CYS A 49 -3.84 2.79 -3.85
C CYS A 49 -4.87 1.78 -3.37
N MET A 50 -4.52 0.49 -3.36
CA MET A 50 -5.29 -0.58 -2.71
C MET A 50 -4.47 -1.17 -1.58
N LEU A 51 -5.04 -1.28 -0.40
CA LEU A 51 -4.45 -1.94 0.76
C LEU A 51 -5.27 -3.18 1.11
N ASP A 52 -4.67 -4.36 0.93
CA ASP A 52 -5.24 -5.60 1.44
C ASP A 52 -5.01 -5.67 2.95
N ILE A 53 -6.08 -5.51 3.72
CA ILE A 53 -6.03 -5.50 5.19
C ILE A 53 -6.23 -6.89 5.81
N ASP A 54 -6.48 -7.91 5.00
CA ASP A 54 -6.67 -9.32 5.42
C ASP A 54 -5.62 -10.23 4.76
N ALA A 55 -4.37 -9.84 4.83
CA ALA A 55 -3.24 -10.49 4.16
C ALA A 55 -2.98 -11.93 4.69
N SER A 56 -4.03 -12.76 4.80
CA SER A 56 -3.92 -14.19 5.08
C SER A 56 -3.51 -14.95 3.80
N TYR A 57 -2.85 -16.09 3.97
CA TYR A 57 -2.44 -16.93 2.84
C TYR A 57 -3.63 -17.37 1.98
N GLU A 58 -4.80 -17.58 2.60
CA GLU A 58 -6.03 -18.01 1.93
C GLU A 58 -6.68 -16.89 1.09
N ALA A 59 -6.50 -15.63 1.48
CA ALA A 59 -7.04 -14.47 0.75
C ALA A 59 -6.21 -14.08 -0.49
N ARG A 60 -5.02 -14.67 -0.68
CA ARG A 60 -4.07 -14.23 -1.70
C ARG A 60 -4.61 -14.33 -3.14
N SER A 61 -5.31 -15.42 -3.48
CA SER A 61 -5.91 -15.56 -4.82
C SER A 61 -6.97 -14.49 -5.08
N THR A 62 -7.81 -14.21 -4.10
CA THR A 62 -8.83 -13.16 -4.17
C THR A 62 -8.20 -11.78 -4.33
N THR A 63 -7.07 -11.52 -3.66
CA THR A 63 -6.31 -10.27 -3.82
C THR A 63 -5.79 -10.11 -5.24
N LEU A 64 -5.18 -11.14 -5.82
CA LEU A 64 -4.65 -11.08 -7.19
C LEU A 64 -5.77 -10.86 -8.23
N GLU A 65 -6.89 -11.57 -8.11
CA GLU A 65 -8.06 -11.33 -8.96
C GLU A 65 -8.59 -9.90 -8.85
N THR A 66 -8.57 -9.34 -7.64
CA THR A 66 -8.99 -7.95 -7.39
C THR A 66 -8.01 -6.96 -8.05
N VAL A 67 -6.69 -7.21 -7.91
CA VAL A 67 -5.64 -6.40 -8.56
C VAL A 67 -5.82 -6.39 -10.07
N GLU A 68 -6.00 -7.56 -10.70
CA GLU A 68 -6.23 -7.68 -12.14
C GLU A 68 -7.50 -6.95 -12.59
N LYS A 69 -8.60 -7.05 -11.82
CA LYS A 69 -9.84 -6.33 -12.11
C LYS A 69 -9.66 -4.82 -12.07
N ILE A 70 -8.96 -4.29 -11.07
CA ILE A 70 -8.67 -2.86 -10.95
C ILE A 70 -7.77 -2.42 -12.10
N ALA A 71 -6.65 -3.10 -12.33
CA ALA A 71 -5.68 -2.78 -13.38
C ALA A 71 -6.31 -2.71 -14.78
N ASN A 72 -7.34 -3.52 -15.04
CA ASN A 72 -8.08 -3.50 -16.30
C ASN A 72 -9.11 -2.35 -16.42
N GLN A 73 -9.38 -1.61 -15.35
CA GLN A 73 -10.41 -0.57 -15.31
C GLN A 73 -9.84 0.86 -15.19
N VAL A 74 -8.60 1.02 -14.70
CA VAL A 74 -7.98 2.31 -14.44
C VAL A 74 -6.81 2.58 -15.37
N PHE A 75 -6.58 3.86 -15.70
CA PHE A 75 -5.49 4.34 -16.55
C PHE A 75 -4.48 5.21 -15.81
N ILE A 76 -4.73 5.49 -14.53
CA ILE A 76 -3.82 6.18 -13.63
C ILE A 76 -2.93 5.17 -12.88
N PRO A 77 -1.75 5.57 -12.36
CA PRO A 77 -0.87 4.67 -11.63
C PRO A 77 -1.57 3.97 -10.48
N PHE A 78 -1.34 2.67 -10.35
CA PHE A 78 -1.99 1.80 -9.37
C PHE A 78 -0.95 1.18 -8.42
N THR A 79 -1.09 1.48 -7.14
CA THR A 79 -0.25 0.94 -6.06
C THR A 79 -1.01 -0.12 -5.26
N VAL A 80 -0.36 -1.24 -4.98
CA VAL A 80 -0.93 -2.31 -4.14
C VAL A 80 -0.07 -2.51 -2.90
N GLY A 81 -0.71 -2.57 -1.75
CA GLY A 81 -0.08 -2.87 -0.46
C GLY A 81 -0.83 -3.91 0.34
N GLY A 82 -0.20 -4.41 1.39
CA GLY A 82 -0.73 -5.43 2.28
C GLY A 82 -0.07 -6.80 2.06
N GLY A 83 0.39 -7.43 3.15
CA GLY A 83 0.90 -8.81 3.17
C GLY A 83 2.15 -9.13 2.39
N ILE A 84 2.88 -8.17 1.85
CA ILE A 84 4.10 -8.38 1.06
C ILE A 84 5.26 -8.73 2.00
N LYS A 85 5.88 -9.92 1.79
CA LYS A 85 6.93 -10.47 2.65
C LYS A 85 8.19 -10.92 1.89
N SER A 86 8.11 -11.03 0.56
CA SER A 86 9.18 -11.54 -0.29
C SER A 86 9.24 -10.82 -1.63
N VAL A 87 10.37 -10.96 -2.33
CA VAL A 87 10.55 -10.47 -3.70
C VAL A 87 9.57 -11.14 -4.66
N GLN A 88 9.23 -12.41 -4.43
CA GLN A 88 8.20 -13.12 -5.20
C GLN A 88 6.80 -12.50 -5.05
N ASP A 89 6.47 -12.00 -3.85
CA ASP A 89 5.19 -11.30 -3.64
C ASP A 89 5.14 -10.02 -4.48
N VAL A 90 6.24 -9.28 -4.51
CA VAL A 90 6.39 -8.08 -5.34
C VAL A 90 6.21 -8.45 -6.83
N GLU A 91 6.92 -9.46 -7.32
CA GLU A 91 6.85 -9.91 -8.70
C GLU A 91 5.41 -10.25 -9.12
N VAL A 92 4.72 -11.05 -8.31
CA VAL A 92 3.35 -11.50 -8.62
C VAL A 92 2.39 -10.32 -8.70
N LEU A 93 2.46 -9.36 -7.77
CA LEU A 93 1.60 -8.17 -7.79
C LEU A 93 1.87 -7.27 -9.00
N LEU A 94 3.13 -7.04 -9.34
CA LEU A 94 3.50 -6.27 -10.54
C LEU A 94 3.02 -6.98 -11.83
N ARG A 95 3.16 -8.31 -11.92
CA ARG A 95 2.64 -9.10 -13.05
C ARG A 95 1.12 -9.09 -13.15
N SER A 96 0.41 -8.97 -12.02
CA SER A 96 -1.05 -8.85 -11.99
C SER A 96 -1.56 -7.45 -12.37
N GLY A 97 -0.66 -6.50 -12.66
CA GLY A 97 -1.00 -5.18 -13.19
C GLY A 97 -0.82 -4.01 -12.24
N ALA A 98 -0.24 -4.22 -11.06
CA ALA A 98 0.17 -3.10 -10.21
C ALA A 98 1.38 -2.36 -10.83
N ASP A 99 1.38 -1.03 -10.79
CA ASP A 99 2.53 -0.21 -11.19
C ASP A 99 3.55 -0.11 -10.05
N LYS A 100 3.07 -0.13 -8.82
CA LYS A 100 3.88 -0.02 -7.60
C LYS A 100 3.38 -0.98 -6.53
N VAL A 101 4.28 -1.36 -5.63
CA VAL A 101 3.94 -2.10 -4.41
C VAL A 101 4.32 -1.31 -3.18
N SER A 102 3.46 -1.36 -2.15
CA SER A 102 3.67 -0.68 -0.88
C SER A 102 3.99 -1.68 0.23
N ILE A 103 5.17 -1.54 0.82
CA ILE A 103 5.71 -2.44 1.85
C ILE A 103 5.82 -1.67 3.17
N ASN A 104 5.18 -2.17 4.23
CA ASN A 104 5.20 -1.57 5.56
C ASN A 104 6.00 -2.45 6.54
N THR A 105 5.35 -3.32 7.28
CA THR A 105 5.92 -4.13 8.37
C THR A 105 7.16 -4.93 7.92
N SER A 106 7.12 -5.52 6.72
CA SER A 106 8.25 -6.29 6.19
C SER A 106 9.48 -5.44 5.90
N ALA A 107 9.32 -4.16 5.55
CA ALA A 107 10.43 -3.23 5.37
C ALA A 107 11.19 -2.96 6.69
N ILE A 108 10.46 -3.00 7.82
CA ILE A 108 11.04 -2.80 9.15
C ILE A 108 11.73 -4.09 9.63
N LEU A 109 11.06 -5.24 9.44
CA LEU A 109 11.56 -6.53 9.90
C LEU A 109 12.73 -7.07 9.04
N ASN A 110 12.72 -6.79 7.75
CA ASN A 110 13.74 -7.19 6.79
C ASN A 110 14.02 -6.07 5.77
N PRO A 111 14.86 -5.08 6.12
CA PRO A 111 15.21 -3.98 5.21
C PRO A 111 15.85 -4.43 3.88
N ASN A 112 16.52 -5.61 3.87
CA ASN A 112 17.12 -6.15 2.65
C ASN A 112 16.09 -6.43 1.56
N LEU A 113 14.84 -6.74 1.93
CA LEU A 113 13.74 -6.91 0.98
C LEU A 113 13.57 -5.68 0.07
N ILE A 114 13.71 -4.48 0.62
CA ILE A 114 13.58 -3.23 -0.14
C ILE A 114 14.72 -3.11 -1.15
N GLU A 115 15.96 -3.42 -0.72
CA GLU A 115 17.12 -3.37 -1.59
C GLU A 115 17.03 -4.39 -2.73
N GLU A 116 16.69 -5.63 -2.41
CA GLU A 116 16.53 -6.72 -3.38
C GLU A 116 15.42 -6.41 -4.40
N ALA A 117 14.22 -6.05 -3.93
CA ALA A 117 13.10 -5.71 -4.79
C ALA A 117 13.41 -4.49 -5.67
N SER A 118 14.09 -3.46 -5.12
CA SER A 118 14.48 -2.27 -5.89
C SER A 118 15.53 -2.56 -6.95
N LYS A 119 16.44 -3.50 -6.72
CA LYS A 119 17.44 -3.95 -7.71
C LYS A 119 16.77 -4.73 -8.84
N GLU A 120 15.79 -5.54 -8.53
CA GLU A 120 15.15 -6.43 -9.51
C GLU A 120 14.10 -5.71 -10.36
N PHE A 121 13.23 -4.90 -9.74
CA PHE A 121 12.10 -4.26 -10.43
C PHE A 121 12.26 -2.75 -10.64
N GLY A 122 13.27 -2.15 -10.05
CA GLY A 122 13.49 -0.71 -10.06
C GLY A 122 12.87 0.00 -8.84
N SER A 123 13.56 1.01 -8.33
CA SER A 123 13.13 1.77 -7.14
C SER A 123 11.80 2.51 -7.35
N GLN A 124 11.44 2.82 -8.58
CA GLN A 124 10.18 3.48 -8.93
C GLN A 124 8.94 2.60 -8.67
N CYS A 125 9.11 1.26 -8.60
CA CYS A 125 8.02 0.31 -8.31
C CYS A 125 7.86 0.05 -6.81
N ILE A 126 8.77 0.52 -5.96
CA ILE A 126 8.79 0.20 -4.54
C ILE A 126 8.43 1.45 -3.72
N VAL A 127 7.39 1.31 -2.91
CA VAL A 127 6.93 2.31 -1.94
C VAL A 127 7.11 1.74 -0.54
N VAL A 128 7.73 2.50 0.36
CA VAL A 128 7.79 2.14 1.78
C VAL A 128 6.76 2.94 2.54
N ALA A 129 5.78 2.25 3.13
CA ALA A 129 4.79 2.85 4.01
C ALA A 129 5.34 2.87 5.45
N ILE A 130 5.26 4.00 6.11
CA ILE A 130 5.80 4.19 7.46
C ILE A 130 4.72 4.76 8.36
N ASP A 131 4.28 3.97 9.35
CA ASP A 131 3.43 4.46 10.42
C ASP A 131 4.30 5.08 11.51
N ALA A 132 4.19 6.38 11.70
CA ALA A 132 5.01 7.12 12.65
C ALA A 132 4.17 7.96 13.59
N LYS A 133 4.57 8.02 14.88
CA LYS A 133 3.94 8.85 15.90
C LYS A 133 4.97 9.73 16.60
N PHE A 134 4.63 11.00 16.77
CA PHE A 134 5.44 11.93 17.55
C PHE A 134 5.16 11.76 19.04
N ASN A 135 6.22 11.58 19.85
CA ASN A 135 6.12 11.37 21.29
C ASN A 135 6.44 12.62 22.14
N GLY A 136 6.49 13.79 21.49
CA GLY A 136 6.85 15.07 22.10
C GLY A 136 8.32 15.48 21.89
N ASN A 137 9.22 14.53 21.63
CA ASN A 137 10.65 14.79 21.39
C ASN A 137 11.11 14.21 20.04
N ASN A 138 10.67 13.01 19.70
CA ASN A 138 11.10 12.26 18.51
C ASN A 138 9.93 11.60 17.81
N TRP A 139 10.11 11.25 16.54
CA TRP A 139 9.22 10.37 15.80
C TRP A 139 9.60 8.92 16.05
N SER A 140 8.62 8.09 16.37
CA SER A 140 8.79 6.64 16.53
C SER A 140 7.97 5.91 15.48
N VAL A 141 8.56 4.87 14.87
CA VAL A 141 7.86 4.00 13.90
C VAL A 141 7.05 2.96 14.66
N TYR A 142 5.83 2.74 14.21
CA TYR A 142 4.92 1.74 14.77
C TYR A 142 4.70 0.61 13.78
N THR A 143 4.61 -0.61 14.31
CA THR A 143 4.13 -1.76 13.56
C THR A 143 3.02 -2.45 14.35
N PRO A 144 2.05 -3.10 13.70
CA PRO A 144 1.00 -3.85 14.37
C PRO A 144 1.52 -4.99 15.27
N VAL A 145 2.73 -5.47 15.01
CA VAL A 145 3.30 -6.68 15.64
C VAL A 145 4.20 -6.40 16.82
N SER A 146 4.74 -5.19 16.94
CA SER A 146 5.59 -4.85 18.08
C SER A 146 5.69 -3.33 18.25
N TYR A 147 5.62 -2.88 19.50
CA TYR A 147 6.00 -1.52 19.88
C TYR A 147 7.53 -1.38 19.82
N THR A 148 8.14 -1.59 18.67
CA THR A 148 9.57 -1.37 18.49
C THR A 148 9.80 0.12 18.22
N HIS A 149 10.45 0.77 19.17
CA HIS A 149 10.92 2.15 19.05
C HIS A 149 12.13 2.19 18.11
N LEU A 150 11.88 2.31 16.81
CA LEU A 150 12.90 2.77 15.87
C LEU A 150 12.81 4.29 15.83
N THR A 151 13.81 4.97 16.33
CA THR A 151 13.94 6.42 16.16
C THR A 151 14.35 6.71 14.72
N LEU A 152 13.50 7.41 13.99
CA LEU A 152 13.89 7.96 12.70
C LEU A 152 14.92 9.07 12.93
N PRO A 153 16.07 9.06 12.23
CA PRO A 153 16.99 10.19 12.30
C PRO A 153 16.28 11.43 11.74
N THR A 154 16.01 12.39 12.60
CA THR A 154 15.55 13.71 12.18
C THR A 154 16.74 14.45 11.60
N THR A 155 16.96 14.38 10.30
CA THR A 155 17.78 15.36 9.62
C THR A 155 16.98 16.65 9.53
N SER A 156 17.07 17.46 10.57
CA SER A 156 16.74 18.88 10.47
C SER A 156 17.83 19.53 9.64
N LYS A 157 17.55 19.75 8.36
CA LYS A 157 18.09 20.89 7.60
C LYS A 157 17.21 21.10 6.38
N VAL A 158 16.37 22.09 6.49
CA VAL A 158 15.92 22.87 5.35
C VAL A 158 17.09 23.73 4.90
#